data_a3f804beb2624603f5570099e060591f
#
_entry.id   a3f804beb2624603f5570099e060591f
#
_cell.length_a   1.000
_cell.length_b   1.000
_cell.length_c   1.000
_cell.angle_alpha   90.00
_cell.angle_beta   90.00
_cell.angle_gamma   90.00
#
_symmetry.space_group_name_H-M   'P 1'
#
loop_
_entity.id
_entity.type
_entity.pdbx_description
1 polymer ?
#
loop_
_entity_poly.entity_id
_entity_poly.type
_entity_poly.pdbx_seq_one_letter_code
_entity_poly.pdbx_strand_id
1 'polypeptide(L)'
;MSSLTGKSLNPVMNRRSVIASAAGLGAMSILAGCSSNGGDGGSASSDASFKIGTIGPLTGANASYGKSVTQAVELGCKDFSTKELPLVSKAEDDQADGEKAVNAFNTLLDWGMQALVGPTTTGASVAVAAECGNDPETFMITPSASSEDVTKGKDCVFQVCFTDPNQGVNAAKFLAQKYADEKFVLFYNSGDAYSSGIADSFKAQAAESKLEIVDEETFKDDSATSFTNQLTKAKQAGATMIFAPIYYTPASVLLKNAKDMGYDVKMMGCDGMDGILGVEGFDTSLAEGLLLMTPFSADDEKNADFVNAYKDKYGETPDQFAADAYDGVHAVVEALKEAGLGADADPTEVAEKLPEAMRNITVDGLTGKLSWNDKGQVQKDPTAYVITDGKYVQA
;
A
#
# COMPACT_ATOMS: atom_id res chain seq x y z
N MET A 1 61.73 -11.10 -7.30
CA MET A 1 61.42 -11.07 -5.86
C MET A 1 59.95 -10.66 -5.73
N SER A 2 59.13 -11.52 -5.83
CA SER A 2 58.22 -12.30 -5.00
C SER A 2 57.64 -11.53 -3.78
N SER A 3 56.37 -11.17 -3.81
CA SER A 3 55.54 -11.08 -2.61
C SER A 3 54.08 -11.38 -2.96
N LEU A 4 53.57 -12.36 -2.26
CA LEU A 4 52.24 -12.95 -2.30
C LEU A 4 51.23 -12.04 -1.63
N THR A 5 50.10 -11.79 -2.29
CA THR A 5 48.90 -11.22 -1.68
C THR A 5 47.90 -12.33 -1.38
N GLY A 6 47.71 -12.64 -0.08
CA GLY A 6 46.70 -13.54 0.40
C GLY A 6 45.30 -12.91 0.32
N LYS A 7 44.38 -13.55 -0.38
CA LYS A 7 42.95 -13.27 -0.31
C LYS A 7 42.35 -13.96 0.92
N SER A 8 41.87 -13.20 1.88
CA SER A 8 41.04 -13.66 2.96
C SER A 8 39.61 -13.83 2.44
N LEU A 9 39.13 -15.06 2.35
CA LEU A 9 37.74 -15.42 2.15
C LEU A 9 37.07 -15.53 3.51
N ASN A 10 36.19 -14.60 3.84
CA ASN A 10 35.29 -14.77 4.97
C ASN A 10 34.08 -15.62 4.52
N PRO A 11 33.80 -16.75 5.15
CA PRO A 11 32.56 -17.47 4.90
C PRO A 11 31.40 -16.80 5.62
N VAL A 12 30.36 -16.46 4.89
CA VAL A 12 29.05 -16.05 5.41
C VAL A 12 28.45 -17.25 6.14
N MET A 13 28.33 -17.17 7.46
CA MET A 13 27.71 -18.21 8.28
C MET A 13 26.18 -18.08 8.20
N ASN A 14 25.56 -19.08 7.59
CA ASN A 14 24.12 -19.24 7.51
C ASN A 14 23.54 -19.53 8.91
N ARG A 15 22.61 -18.71 9.38
CA ARG A 15 22.04 -18.74 10.76
C ARG A 15 21.23 -19.98 11.11
N ARG A 16 21.01 -20.92 10.20
CA ARG A 16 20.20 -22.14 10.42
C ARG A 16 20.98 -23.36 10.95
N SER A 17 22.29 -23.25 11.18
CA SER A 17 23.12 -24.40 11.56
C SER A 17 23.39 -24.57 13.08
N VAL A 18 22.74 -23.83 13.95
CA VAL A 18 23.09 -23.81 15.41
C VAL A 18 22.05 -24.47 16.32
N ILE A 19 20.98 -25.06 15.80
CA ILE A 19 20.01 -25.77 16.65
C ILE A 19 20.00 -27.28 16.33
N ALA A 20 21.10 -27.94 16.57
CA ALA A 20 21.16 -29.41 16.63
C ALA A 20 22.35 -29.88 17.47
N SER A 21 22.33 -29.68 18.77
CA SER A 21 23.16 -30.46 19.72
C SER A 21 22.82 -30.10 21.19
N ALA A 22 21.75 -30.67 21.73
CA ALA A 22 21.63 -30.94 23.15
C ALA A 22 20.55 -32.03 23.37
N ALA A 23 20.89 -33.27 23.12
CA ALA A 23 20.13 -34.42 23.60
C ALA A 23 20.94 -35.07 24.72
N GLY A 24 20.41 -35.06 25.94
CA GLY A 24 21.02 -35.69 27.10
C GLY A 24 19.98 -36.12 28.13
N LEU A 25 19.57 -37.41 28.05
CA LEU A 25 19.24 -38.35 29.14
C LEU A 25 18.25 -37.95 30.27
N GLY A 26 17.14 -38.68 30.33
CA GLY A 26 16.30 -38.79 31.53
C GLY A 26 15.06 -39.65 31.40
N ALA A 27 15.26 -40.99 31.61
CA ALA A 27 14.40 -41.99 32.26
C ALA A 27 12.96 -42.27 31.82
N MET A 28 12.79 -43.53 31.46
CA MET A 28 11.60 -44.40 31.31
C MET A 28 10.52 -44.23 32.38
N SER A 29 9.25 -44.36 31.94
CA SER A 29 8.23 -45.16 32.59
C SER A 29 7.24 -45.68 31.56
N ILE A 30 7.16 -47.00 31.50
CA ILE A 30 6.28 -47.83 30.68
C ILE A 30 4.89 -47.87 31.32
N LEU A 31 3.85 -47.66 30.55
CA LEU A 31 2.56 -48.35 30.84
C LEU A 31 1.90 -48.72 29.49
N ALA A 32 1.82 -50.00 29.30
CA ALA A 32 1.13 -50.66 28.19
C ALA A 32 -0.38 -50.61 28.38
N GLY A 33 -1.09 -50.38 27.27
CA GLY A 33 -2.53 -50.58 27.19
C GLY A 33 -2.90 -50.86 25.74
N CYS A 34 -3.12 -52.12 25.43
CA CYS A 34 -3.63 -52.64 24.16
C CYS A 34 -5.09 -52.23 23.96
N SER A 35 -5.50 -51.89 22.73
CA SER A 35 -6.49 -52.71 22.02
C SER A 35 -7.09 -52.01 20.81
N SER A 36 -6.93 -52.65 19.69
CA SER A 36 -7.85 -52.93 18.57
C SER A 36 -8.51 -51.83 17.75
N ASN A 37 -8.05 -51.76 16.51
CA ASN A 37 -8.86 -51.95 15.29
C ASN A 37 -9.96 -50.93 14.96
N GLY A 38 -9.80 -50.28 13.84
CA GLY A 38 -10.84 -49.52 13.13
C GLY A 38 -10.23 -48.45 12.29
N GLY A 39 -9.95 -48.73 11.02
CA GLY A 39 -9.60 -47.70 10.06
C GLY A 39 -10.77 -46.73 9.90
N ASP A 40 -10.51 -45.49 10.05
CA ASP A 40 -11.29 -44.44 9.44
C ASP A 40 -10.32 -43.28 9.12
N GLY A 41 -10.32 -42.89 7.85
CA GLY A 41 -9.51 -41.79 7.38
C GLY A 41 -10.00 -40.50 8.05
N GLY A 42 -9.48 -40.23 9.23
CA GLY A 42 -9.68 -38.96 9.90
C GLY A 42 -8.96 -37.90 9.11
N SER A 43 -9.70 -37.05 8.40
CA SER A 43 -9.23 -35.72 8.09
C SER A 43 -8.69 -35.11 9.38
N ALA A 44 -7.39 -34.94 9.48
CA ALA A 44 -6.80 -34.07 10.46
C ALA A 44 -7.38 -32.66 10.17
N SER A 45 -8.31 -32.19 11.00
CA SER A 45 -8.62 -30.79 11.06
C SER A 45 -7.32 -30.13 11.56
N SER A 46 -6.54 -29.59 10.64
CA SER A 46 -5.41 -28.74 11.03
C SER A 46 -6.01 -27.52 11.72
N ASP A 47 -5.65 -27.27 12.97
CA ASP A 47 -5.90 -25.98 13.64
C ASP A 47 -5.06 -24.87 13.01
N ALA A 48 -4.50 -25.08 11.82
CA ALA A 48 -3.69 -24.14 11.08
C ALA A 48 -4.56 -23.05 10.48
N SER A 49 -4.12 -21.81 10.62
CA SER A 49 -4.69 -20.66 9.94
C SER A 49 -3.64 -20.04 9.02
N PHE A 50 -4.05 -19.61 7.84
CA PHE A 50 -3.18 -18.87 6.93
C PHE A 50 -2.89 -17.48 7.50
N LYS A 51 -1.63 -17.13 7.60
CA LYS A 51 -1.14 -15.94 8.30
C LYS A 51 -0.81 -14.83 7.31
N ILE A 52 -1.63 -13.79 7.33
CA ILE A 52 -1.42 -12.58 6.54
C ILE A 52 -0.77 -11.51 7.45
N GLY A 53 0.45 -11.10 7.10
CA GLY A 53 1.08 -9.94 7.70
C GLY A 53 0.58 -8.65 7.05
N THR A 54 0.57 -7.55 7.80
CA THR A 54 0.33 -6.22 7.25
C THR A 54 1.26 -5.21 7.91
N ILE A 55 1.75 -4.25 7.13
CA ILE A 55 2.67 -3.19 7.56
C ILE A 55 2.12 -1.86 7.06
N GLY A 56 2.13 -0.87 7.92
CA GLY A 56 1.78 0.50 7.56
C GLY A 56 2.06 1.47 8.70
N PRO A 57 2.02 2.78 8.45
CA PRO A 57 2.21 3.78 9.48
C PRO A 57 1.01 3.80 10.41
N LEU A 58 1.15 3.26 11.62
CA LEU A 58 0.12 3.32 12.66
C LEU A 58 0.29 4.57 13.54
N THR A 59 1.46 5.20 13.46
CA THR A 59 1.80 6.44 14.15
C THR A 59 2.52 7.40 13.19
N GLY A 60 2.56 8.70 13.54
CA GLY A 60 3.20 9.75 12.70
C GLY A 60 2.26 10.43 11.72
N ALA A 61 2.83 11.19 10.77
CA ALA A 61 2.09 12.07 9.85
C ALA A 61 1.12 11.31 8.93
N ASN A 62 1.42 10.05 8.60
CA ASN A 62 0.67 9.23 7.66
C ASN A 62 -0.15 8.12 8.36
N ALA A 63 -0.43 8.27 9.67
CA ALA A 63 -1.05 7.24 10.50
C ALA A 63 -2.47 6.82 10.04
N SER A 64 -3.22 7.70 9.38
CA SER A 64 -4.54 7.37 8.85
C SER A 64 -4.47 6.24 7.83
N TYR A 65 -3.53 6.30 6.89
CA TYR A 65 -3.36 5.27 5.86
C TYR A 65 -3.08 3.88 6.45
N GLY A 66 -2.11 3.79 7.37
CA GLY A 66 -1.75 2.51 7.98
C GLY A 66 -2.90 1.93 8.81
N LYS A 67 -3.66 2.77 9.52
CA LYS A 67 -4.86 2.33 10.23
C LYS A 67 -5.92 1.81 9.26
N SER A 68 -6.22 2.55 8.19
CA SER A 68 -7.17 2.12 7.15
C SER A 68 -6.79 0.77 6.58
N VAL A 69 -5.53 0.58 6.18
CA VAL A 69 -5.02 -0.67 5.62
C VAL A 69 -5.11 -1.81 6.63
N THR A 70 -4.60 -1.64 7.85
CA THR A 70 -4.55 -2.74 8.83
C THR A 70 -5.93 -3.16 9.31
N GLN A 71 -6.85 -2.21 9.48
CA GLN A 71 -8.26 -2.48 9.81
C GLN A 71 -8.96 -3.24 8.68
N ALA A 72 -8.73 -2.84 7.43
CA ALA A 72 -9.33 -3.53 6.28
C ALA A 72 -8.74 -4.92 6.03
N VAL A 73 -7.44 -5.13 6.27
CA VAL A 73 -6.84 -6.48 6.25
C VAL A 73 -7.47 -7.37 7.32
N GLU A 74 -7.68 -6.86 8.54
CA GLU A 74 -8.37 -7.60 9.61
C GLU A 74 -9.83 -7.95 9.22
N LEU A 75 -10.55 -6.99 8.62
CA LEU A 75 -11.92 -7.19 8.16
C LEU A 75 -11.96 -8.23 7.02
N GLY A 76 -11.10 -8.10 6.02
CA GLY A 76 -10.98 -9.03 4.90
C GLY A 76 -10.62 -10.44 5.36
N CYS A 77 -9.68 -10.59 6.28
CA CYS A 77 -9.37 -11.89 6.88
C CYS A 77 -10.58 -12.54 7.55
N LYS A 78 -11.42 -11.75 8.24
CA LYS A 78 -12.66 -12.23 8.84
C LYS A 78 -13.68 -12.65 7.78
N ASP A 79 -13.89 -11.83 6.77
CA ASP A 79 -14.99 -12.00 5.81
C ASP A 79 -14.69 -13.10 4.76
N PHE A 80 -13.42 -13.26 4.36
CA PHE A 80 -12.97 -14.29 3.42
C PHE A 80 -12.54 -15.60 4.09
N SER A 81 -12.50 -15.64 5.43
CA SER A 81 -12.17 -16.86 6.17
C SER A 81 -13.25 -17.93 6.01
N THR A 82 -12.82 -19.15 5.71
CA THR A 82 -13.70 -20.32 5.67
C THR A 82 -13.20 -21.40 6.63
N LYS A 83 -13.94 -22.50 6.76
CA LYS A 83 -13.48 -23.65 7.57
C LYS A 83 -12.28 -24.34 6.97
N GLU A 84 -12.19 -24.33 5.64
CA GLU A 84 -11.13 -24.95 4.85
C GLU A 84 -9.91 -24.04 4.74
N LEU A 85 -10.11 -22.72 4.81
CA LEU A 85 -9.07 -21.71 4.75
C LEU A 85 -9.31 -20.65 5.86
N PRO A 86 -9.05 -20.97 7.13
CA PRO A 86 -9.09 -19.99 8.21
C PRO A 86 -7.95 -18.98 8.03
N LEU A 87 -8.26 -17.68 8.13
CA LEU A 87 -7.31 -16.58 7.97
C LEU A 87 -7.10 -15.84 9.30
N VAL A 88 -5.87 -15.45 9.56
CA VAL A 88 -5.52 -14.55 10.67
C VAL A 88 -4.54 -13.49 10.19
N SER A 89 -4.64 -12.28 10.75
CA SER A 89 -3.74 -11.19 10.42
C SER A 89 -2.95 -10.69 11.63
N LYS A 90 -1.78 -10.09 11.36
CA LYS A 90 -0.97 -9.38 12.34
C LYS A 90 -0.43 -8.10 11.70
N ALA A 91 -0.58 -6.97 12.42
CA ALA A 91 -0.13 -5.66 11.97
C ALA A 91 1.13 -5.22 12.70
N GLU A 92 2.03 -4.52 11.99
CA GLU A 92 3.22 -3.87 12.53
C GLU A 92 3.31 -2.42 12.02
N ASP A 93 3.82 -1.51 12.89
CA ASP A 93 3.99 -0.08 12.60
C ASP A 93 5.36 0.21 11.94
N ASP A 94 5.36 0.84 10.78
CA ASP A 94 6.56 1.28 10.09
C ASP A 94 6.79 2.80 10.15
N GLN A 95 5.83 3.58 10.64
CA GLN A 95 5.87 5.04 10.69
C GLN A 95 6.20 5.70 9.32
N ALA A 96 5.88 5.04 8.21
CA ALA A 96 6.26 5.39 6.84
C ALA A 96 7.80 5.49 6.62
N ASP A 97 8.59 4.73 7.38
CA ASP A 97 10.05 4.71 7.33
C ASP A 97 10.54 3.35 6.83
N GLY A 98 11.42 3.36 5.82
CA GLY A 98 11.87 2.13 5.17
C GLY A 98 12.67 1.19 6.07
N GLU A 99 13.50 1.70 7.01
CA GLU A 99 14.26 0.85 7.94
C GLU A 99 13.32 0.19 8.97
N LYS A 100 12.32 0.95 9.45
CA LYS A 100 11.31 0.40 10.37
C LYS A 100 10.41 -0.61 9.65
N ALA A 101 10.06 -0.38 8.41
CA ALA A 101 9.29 -1.32 7.59
C ALA A 101 10.02 -2.66 7.43
N VAL A 102 11.33 -2.66 7.18
CA VAL A 102 12.15 -3.89 7.13
C VAL A 102 12.19 -4.58 8.50
N ASN A 103 12.27 -3.83 9.61
CA ASN A 103 12.21 -4.42 10.95
C ASN A 103 10.83 -5.03 11.25
N ALA A 104 9.75 -4.36 10.86
CA ALA A 104 8.38 -4.86 10.95
C ALA A 104 8.19 -6.15 10.11
N PHE A 105 8.72 -6.17 8.89
CA PHE A 105 8.74 -7.34 8.03
C PHE A 105 9.42 -8.55 8.69
N ASN A 106 10.61 -8.37 9.25
CA ASN A 106 11.32 -9.43 9.97
C ASN A 106 10.50 -9.93 11.18
N THR A 107 9.81 -9.04 11.90
CA THR A 107 8.92 -9.41 13.01
C THR A 107 7.75 -10.28 12.56
N LEU A 108 7.20 -10.00 11.37
CA LEU A 108 6.15 -10.80 10.76
C LEU A 108 6.66 -12.16 10.26
N LEU A 109 7.88 -12.22 9.71
CA LEU A 109 8.53 -13.49 9.35
C LEU A 109 8.74 -14.38 10.58
N ASP A 110 9.20 -13.80 11.70
CA ASP A 110 9.36 -14.53 12.97
C ASP A 110 8.01 -15.04 13.54
N TRP A 111 6.90 -14.34 13.25
CA TRP A 111 5.54 -14.80 13.57
C TRP A 111 5.08 -15.97 12.67
N GLY A 112 5.76 -16.19 11.55
CA GLY A 112 5.46 -17.21 10.56
C GLY A 112 4.44 -16.74 9.53
N MET A 113 4.50 -15.47 9.12
CA MET A 113 3.72 -14.92 8.01
C MET A 113 3.91 -15.72 6.74
N GLN A 114 2.80 -15.96 6.00
CA GLN A 114 2.79 -16.69 4.72
C GLN A 114 2.63 -15.75 3.52
N ALA A 115 1.92 -14.63 3.70
CA ALA A 115 1.79 -13.56 2.70
C ALA A 115 1.75 -12.19 3.38
N LEU A 116 2.27 -11.17 2.70
CA LEU A 116 2.22 -9.78 3.16
C LEU A 116 1.23 -8.97 2.32
N VAL A 117 0.23 -8.35 2.98
CA VAL A 117 -0.61 -7.30 2.41
C VAL A 117 -0.14 -5.96 2.99
N GLY A 118 0.68 -5.26 2.25
CA GLY A 118 1.44 -4.08 2.68
C GLY A 118 2.84 -4.09 2.06
N PRO A 119 3.74 -3.15 2.46
CA PRO A 119 3.49 -1.92 3.23
C PRO A 119 2.57 -0.94 2.51
N THR A 120 2.14 0.12 3.25
CA THR A 120 1.20 1.11 2.74
C THR A 120 1.87 2.17 1.88
N THR A 121 2.97 2.80 2.37
CA THR A 121 3.64 3.89 1.66
C THR A 121 4.71 3.38 0.69
N THR A 122 4.96 4.15 -0.37
CA THR A 122 5.91 3.76 -1.43
C THR A 122 7.32 3.53 -0.91
N GLY A 123 7.86 4.44 -0.09
CA GLY A 123 9.22 4.31 0.45
C GLY A 123 9.42 3.05 1.28
N ALA A 124 8.45 2.74 2.17
CA ALA A 124 8.42 1.53 2.97
C ALA A 124 8.29 0.27 2.09
N SER A 125 7.41 0.31 1.08
CA SER A 125 7.19 -0.82 0.16
C SER A 125 8.39 -1.13 -0.70
N VAL A 126 9.12 -0.13 -1.20
CA VAL A 126 10.36 -0.34 -1.96
C VAL A 126 11.42 -1.03 -1.09
N ALA A 127 11.56 -0.60 0.18
CA ALA A 127 12.50 -1.19 1.11
C ALA A 127 12.17 -2.67 1.42
N VAL A 128 10.90 -2.97 1.74
CA VAL A 128 10.45 -4.34 2.05
C VAL A 128 10.46 -5.22 0.79
N ALA A 129 10.07 -4.69 -0.37
CA ALA A 129 10.12 -5.44 -1.63
C ALA A 129 11.54 -5.87 -2.01
N ALA A 130 12.57 -5.13 -1.60
CA ALA A 130 13.96 -5.57 -1.77
C ALA A 130 14.30 -6.80 -0.92
N GLU A 131 13.69 -6.92 0.27
CA GLU A 131 13.87 -8.09 1.14
C GLU A 131 13.02 -9.30 0.67
N CYS A 132 11.80 -9.06 0.14
CA CYS A 132 10.92 -10.11 -0.36
C CYS A 132 11.55 -10.93 -1.51
N GLY A 133 12.39 -10.31 -2.33
CA GLY A 133 13.10 -10.98 -3.42
C GLY A 133 14.35 -11.75 -3.00
N ASN A 134 14.69 -11.77 -1.70
CA ASN A 134 15.83 -12.53 -1.18
C ASN A 134 15.43 -14.00 -0.89
N ASP A 135 16.42 -14.90 -0.77
CA ASP A 135 16.17 -16.31 -0.44
C ASP A 135 16.03 -16.49 1.10
N PRO A 136 14.89 -17.03 1.61
CA PRO A 136 13.71 -17.45 0.86
C PRO A 136 12.85 -16.26 0.44
N GLU A 137 12.29 -16.33 -0.77
CA GLU A 137 11.34 -15.33 -1.26
C GLU A 137 10.07 -15.29 -0.38
N THR A 138 9.43 -14.13 -0.36
CA THR A 138 8.16 -13.92 0.36
C THR A 138 7.16 -13.23 -0.55
N PHE A 139 5.93 -13.75 -0.63
CA PHE A 139 4.88 -13.12 -1.40
C PHE A 139 4.42 -11.81 -0.75
N MET A 140 4.38 -10.74 -1.54
CA MET A 140 3.95 -9.41 -1.13
C MET A 140 2.95 -8.84 -2.12
N ILE A 141 1.87 -8.24 -1.61
CA ILE A 141 0.98 -7.37 -2.37
C ILE A 141 0.77 -6.07 -1.61
N THR A 142 1.19 -4.94 -2.18
CA THR A 142 0.91 -3.64 -1.58
C THR A 142 -0.45 -3.11 -2.00
N PRO A 143 -1.25 -2.58 -1.05
CA PRO A 143 -2.53 -1.97 -1.39
C PRO A 143 -2.37 -0.65 -2.15
N SER A 144 -1.37 0.16 -1.80
CA SER A 144 -1.35 1.59 -2.15
C SER A 144 0.00 2.15 -2.61
N ALA A 145 1.09 1.40 -2.46
CA ALA A 145 2.39 1.89 -2.93
C ALA A 145 2.47 1.84 -4.45
N SER A 146 2.40 3.00 -5.10
CA SER A 146 2.11 3.17 -6.53
C SER A 146 3.33 3.31 -7.43
N SER A 147 4.54 3.47 -6.88
CA SER A 147 5.77 3.49 -7.68
C SER A 147 6.02 2.17 -8.40
N GLU A 148 6.43 2.25 -9.67
CA GLU A 148 6.86 1.06 -10.43
C GLU A 148 8.10 0.38 -9.83
N ASP A 149 8.91 1.08 -9.04
CA ASP A 149 10.09 0.52 -8.38
C ASP A 149 9.75 -0.53 -7.31
N VAL A 150 8.52 -0.55 -6.82
CA VAL A 150 8.03 -1.56 -5.85
C VAL A 150 8.09 -2.96 -6.46
N THR A 151 7.56 -3.13 -7.68
CA THR A 151 7.45 -4.45 -8.34
C THR A 151 8.61 -4.75 -9.29
N LYS A 152 9.41 -3.75 -9.64
CA LYS A 152 10.44 -3.84 -10.67
C LYS A 152 11.47 -4.95 -10.41
N GLY A 153 11.48 -5.94 -11.31
CA GLY A 153 12.43 -7.06 -11.24
C GLY A 153 12.15 -8.04 -10.09
N LYS A 154 10.91 -8.09 -9.57
CA LYS A 154 10.49 -8.95 -8.48
C LYS A 154 9.22 -9.70 -8.85
N ASP A 155 9.34 -11.01 -9.04
CA ASP A 155 8.23 -11.86 -9.48
C ASP A 155 7.20 -12.13 -8.36
N CYS A 156 7.60 -12.03 -7.09
CA CYS A 156 6.79 -12.27 -5.90
C CYS A 156 6.09 -11.02 -5.34
N VAL A 157 6.22 -9.83 -5.99
CA VAL A 157 5.69 -8.56 -5.50
C VAL A 157 4.63 -8.00 -6.45
N PHE A 158 3.47 -7.63 -5.89
CA PHE A 158 2.29 -7.15 -6.60
C PHE A 158 1.77 -5.83 -6.03
N GLN A 159 0.97 -5.09 -6.82
CA GLN A 159 0.29 -3.85 -6.44
C GLN A 159 -1.22 -3.99 -6.68
N VAL A 160 -2.05 -3.45 -5.79
CA VAL A 160 -3.51 -3.29 -6.00
C VAL A 160 -3.82 -1.93 -6.60
N CYS A 161 -3.12 -0.88 -6.18
CA CYS A 161 -3.29 0.48 -6.67
C CYS A 161 -2.80 0.67 -8.12
N PHE A 162 -3.25 1.72 -8.77
CA PHE A 162 -2.69 2.16 -10.06
C PHE A 162 -1.31 2.82 -9.86
N THR A 163 -0.46 2.78 -10.90
CA THR A 163 0.93 3.25 -10.79
C THR A 163 1.08 4.78 -10.84
N ASP A 164 2.19 5.32 -10.33
CA ASP A 164 2.54 6.74 -10.40
C ASP A 164 2.47 7.31 -11.85
N PRO A 165 3.05 6.63 -12.87
CA PRO A 165 2.91 7.08 -14.24
C PRO A 165 1.46 7.15 -14.71
N ASN A 166 0.61 6.20 -14.30
CA ASN A 166 -0.81 6.22 -14.64
C ASN A 166 -1.50 7.44 -14.01
N GLN A 167 -1.24 7.73 -12.73
CA GLN A 167 -1.81 8.89 -12.04
C GLN A 167 -1.40 10.22 -12.67
N GLY A 168 -0.10 10.46 -12.86
CA GLY A 168 0.41 11.71 -13.42
C GLY A 168 -0.07 11.97 -14.84
N VAL A 169 -0.09 10.93 -15.68
CA VAL A 169 -0.59 11.02 -17.05
C VAL A 169 -2.09 11.32 -17.08
N ASN A 170 -2.90 10.61 -16.29
CA ASN A 170 -4.36 10.83 -16.28
C ASN A 170 -4.72 12.18 -15.65
N ALA A 171 -4.01 12.63 -14.62
CA ALA A 171 -4.19 13.98 -14.06
C ALA A 171 -3.93 15.06 -15.09
N ALA A 172 -2.81 15.01 -15.82
CA ALA A 172 -2.48 15.98 -16.85
C ALA A 172 -3.50 15.99 -17.99
N LYS A 173 -3.95 14.82 -18.44
CA LYS A 173 -5.01 14.71 -19.47
C LYS A 173 -6.34 15.29 -19.00
N PHE A 174 -6.76 14.97 -17.77
CA PHE A 174 -7.98 15.53 -17.19
C PHE A 174 -7.91 17.04 -17.08
N LEU A 175 -6.80 17.58 -16.57
CA LEU A 175 -6.58 19.03 -16.43
C LEU A 175 -6.56 19.71 -17.80
N ALA A 176 -5.95 19.12 -18.82
CA ALA A 176 -5.96 19.64 -20.18
C ALA A 176 -7.36 19.69 -20.81
N GLN A 177 -8.25 18.80 -20.41
CA GLN A 177 -9.64 18.78 -20.91
C GLN A 177 -10.54 19.79 -20.20
N LYS A 178 -10.37 19.97 -18.89
CA LYS A 178 -11.29 20.74 -18.04
C LYS A 178 -10.75 22.11 -17.61
N TYR A 179 -9.42 22.28 -17.57
CA TYR A 179 -8.72 23.42 -16.96
C TYR A 179 -7.57 23.93 -17.84
N ALA A 180 -7.67 23.83 -19.17
CA ALA A 180 -6.60 24.17 -20.11
C ALA A 180 -6.10 25.64 -20.03
N ASP A 181 -6.95 26.55 -19.57
CA ASP A 181 -6.65 27.99 -19.47
C ASP A 181 -5.97 28.36 -18.12
N GLU A 182 -5.84 27.40 -17.20
CA GLU A 182 -5.22 27.65 -15.91
C GLU A 182 -3.68 27.66 -16.02
N LYS A 183 -3.03 28.41 -15.12
CA LYS A 183 -1.59 28.44 -14.96
C LYS A 183 -1.22 27.56 -13.77
N PHE A 184 -0.44 26.52 -14.02
CA PHE A 184 -0.16 25.51 -13.01
C PHE A 184 1.13 25.79 -12.25
N VAL A 185 1.11 25.59 -10.94
CA VAL A 185 2.31 25.29 -10.18
C VAL A 185 2.30 23.80 -9.83
N LEU A 186 3.45 23.14 -10.01
CA LEU A 186 3.67 21.78 -9.55
C LEU A 186 4.26 21.87 -8.14
N PHE A 187 3.59 21.21 -7.17
CA PHE A 187 3.99 21.27 -5.76
C PHE A 187 4.14 19.84 -5.22
N TYR A 188 5.37 19.40 -4.87
CA TYR A 188 5.59 18.01 -4.51
C TYR A 188 6.69 17.78 -3.47
N ASN A 189 6.68 16.63 -2.81
CA ASN A 189 7.74 16.17 -1.92
C ASN A 189 8.87 15.53 -2.74
N SER A 190 9.98 16.27 -2.92
CA SER A 190 11.14 15.76 -3.67
C SER A 190 11.99 14.72 -2.92
N GLY A 191 11.65 14.42 -1.68
CA GLY A 191 12.27 13.36 -0.88
C GLY A 191 11.48 12.06 -0.86
N ASP A 192 10.28 12.04 -1.45
CA ASP A 192 9.39 10.88 -1.50
C ASP A 192 9.25 10.34 -2.92
N ALA A 193 9.39 9.01 -3.07
CA ALA A 193 9.36 8.34 -4.38
C ALA A 193 7.98 8.40 -5.04
N TYR A 194 6.89 8.30 -4.26
CA TYR A 194 5.52 8.46 -4.72
C TYR A 194 5.31 9.86 -5.32
N SER A 195 5.57 10.88 -4.52
CA SER A 195 5.30 12.27 -4.89
C SER A 195 6.13 12.73 -6.11
N SER A 196 7.42 12.37 -6.13
CA SER A 196 8.33 12.70 -7.25
C SER A 196 8.00 11.89 -8.51
N GLY A 197 7.62 10.62 -8.40
CA GLY A 197 7.27 9.76 -9.53
C GLY A 197 6.03 10.28 -10.28
N ILE A 198 5.00 10.67 -9.56
CA ILE A 198 3.80 11.30 -10.15
C ILE A 198 4.15 12.67 -10.77
N ALA A 199 4.95 13.49 -10.06
CA ALA A 199 5.35 14.80 -10.56
C ALA A 199 6.10 14.71 -11.89
N ASP A 200 6.99 13.73 -12.04
CA ASP A 200 7.76 13.54 -13.27
C ASP A 200 6.87 13.09 -14.44
N SER A 201 5.96 12.13 -14.23
CA SER A 201 5.02 11.69 -15.26
C SER A 201 4.00 12.77 -15.63
N PHE A 202 3.55 13.55 -14.64
CA PHE A 202 2.71 14.73 -14.87
C PHE A 202 3.41 15.76 -15.75
N LYS A 203 4.66 16.14 -15.43
CA LYS A 203 5.46 17.10 -16.23
C LYS A 203 5.57 16.65 -17.69
N ALA A 204 5.90 15.39 -17.89
CA ALA A 204 6.04 14.82 -19.23
C ALA A 204 4.72 14.95 -20.03
N GLN A 205 3.60 14.52 -19.45
CA GLN A 205 2.30 14.57 -20.10
C GLN A 205 1.77 16.02 -20.22
N ALA A 206 2.04 16.88 -19.25
CA ALA A 206 1.67 18.31 -19.29
C ALA A 206 2.31 19.01 -20.49
N ALA A 207 3.58 18.70 -20.78
CA ALA A 207 4.27 19.24 -21.97
C ALA A 207 3.61 18.78 -23.27
N GLU A 208 3.21 17.50 -23.38
CA GLU A 208 2.48 16.96 -24.54
C GLU A 208 1.09 17.58 -24.67
N SER A 209 0.40 17.77 -23.54
CA SER A 209 -0.95 18.36 -23.47
C SER A 209 -0.94 19.88 -23.52
N LYS A 210 0.23 20.53 -23.54
CA LYS A 210 0.43 21.98 -23.60
C LYS A 210 -0.16 22.73 -22.39
N LEU A 211 -0.14 22.13 -21.20
CA LEU A 211 -0.45 22.83 -19.96
C LEU A 211 0.67 23.82 -19.61
N GLU A 212 0.30 25.01 -19.13
CA GLU A 212 1.27 26.05 -18.75
C GLU A 212 1.71 25.86 -17.28
N ILE A 213 2.82 25.15 -17.06
CA ILE A 213 3.47 25.09 -15.73
C ILE A 213 4.33 26.33 -15.57
N VAL A 214 3.91 27.26 -14.69
CA VAL A 214 4.60 28.57 -14.48
C VAL A 214 5.63 28.52 -13.37
N ASP A 215 5.56 27.53 -12.46
CA ASP A 215 6.50 27.35 -11.35
C ASP A 215 6.51 25.90 -10.84
N GLU A 216 7.59 25.54 -10.16
CA GLU A 216 7.77 24.22 -9.53
C GLU A 216 8.31 24.43 -8.11
N GLU A 217 7.54 24.06 -7.10
CA GLU A 217 7.89 24.21 -5.70
C GLU A 217 7.96 22.86 -4.98
N THR A 218 8.95 22.69 -4.13
CA THR A 218 9.21 21.42 -3.45
C THR A 218 9.37 21.54 -1.96
N PHE A 219 9.21 20.41 -1.28
CA PHE A 219 9.56 20.20 0.13
C PHE A 219 10.13 18.78 0.32
N LYS A 220 10.46 18.39 1.55
CA LYS A 220 11.09 17.06 1.82
C LYS A 220 10.56 16.37 3.08
N ASP A 221 9.67 17.00 3.83
CA ASP A 221 9.23 16.51 5.13
C ASP A 221 7.70 16.63 5.23
N ASP A 222 7.01 15.49 5.26
CA ASP A 222 5.54 15.44 5.36
C ASP A 222 5.00 15.99 6.68
N SER A 223 5.86 16.18 7.70
CA SER A 223 5.54 16.86 8.95
C SER A 223 5.70 18.38 8.89
N ALA A 224 6.00 18.94 7.72
CA ALA A 224 6.15 20.39 7.53
C ALA A 224 4.87 21.14 7.95
N THR A 225 5.04 22.20 8.74
CA THR A 225 3.93 22.97 9.31
C THR A 225 3.64 24.27 8.55
N SER A 226 4.39 24.58 7.51
CA SER A 226 4.18 25.80 6.70
C SER A 226 4.76 25.68 5.30
N PHE A 227 3.97 26.12 4.32
CA PHE A 227 4.32 26.26 2.91
C PHE A 227 4.17 27.69 2.39
N THR A 228 4.15 28.69 3.30
CA THR A 228 3.92 30.11 2.96
C THR A 228 4.93 30.65 1.95
N ASN A 229 6.20 30.23 2.03
CA ASN A 229 7.24 30.69 1.10
C ASN A 229 6.98 30.17 -0.31
N GLN A 230 6.67 28.88 -0.47
CA GLN A 230 6.36 28.26 -1.76
C GLN A 230 5.09 28.86 -2.37
N LEU A 231 4.02 29.01 -1.57
CA LEU A 231 2.78 29.66 -2.02
C LEU A 231 2.99 31.11 -2.43
N THR A 232 3.91 31.83 -1.76
CA THR A 232 4.26 33.22 -2.16
C THR A 232 4.87 33.24 -3.55
N LYS A 233 5.79 32.33 -3.87
CA LYS A 233 6.40 32.24 -5.20
C LYS A 233 5.38 31.80 -6.25
N ALA A 234 4.59 30.78 -5.99
CA ALA A 234 3.50 30.35 -6.87
C ALA A 234 2.56 31.51 -7.22
N LYS A 235 2.15 32.29 -6.21
CA LYS A 235 1.31 33.49 -6.41
C LYS A 235 2.01 34.58 -7.23
N GLN A 236 3.31 34.80 -7.01
CA GLN A 236 4.11 35.78 -7.79
C GLN A 236 4.30 35.30 -9.25
N ALA A 237 4.41 34.02 -9.48
CA ALA A 237 4.45 33.41 -10.83
C ALA A 237 3.09 33.49 -11.56
N GLY A 238 2.03 33.88 -10.84
CA GLY A 238 0.68 34.00 -11.39
C GLY A 238 -0.04 32.67 -11.54
N ALA A 239 0.32 31.66 -10.78
CA ALA A 239 -0.37 30.38 -10.79
C ALA A 239 -1.82 30.52 -10.32
N THR A 240 -2.74 29.87 -11.00
CA THR A 240 -4.19 29.84 -10.70
C THR A 240 -4.66 28.45 -10.29
N MET A 241 -3.81 27.44 -10.46
CA MET A 241 -4.06 26.06 -10.05
C MET A 241 -2.78 25.40 -9.55
N ILE A 242 -2.90 24.66 -8.45
CA ILE A 242 -1.83 23.84 -7.90
C ILE A 242 -2.11 22.38 -8.27
N PHE A 243 -1.16 21.71 -8.92
CA PHE A 243 -1.13 20.24 -8.96
C PHE A 243 -0.18 19.75 -7.88
N ALA A 244 -0.70 18.99 -6.92
CA ALA A 244 0.02 18.59 -5.71
C ALA A 244 -0.12 17.08 -5.46
N PRO A 245 0.72 16.22 -6.07
CA PRO A 245 0.76 14.80 -5.76
C PRO A 245 1.47 14.56 -4.41
N ILE A 246 0.78 14.87 -3.32
CA ILE A 246 1.29 14.81 -1.94
C ILE A 246 0.28 14.11 -1.03
N TYR A 247 0.73 13.69 0.15
CA TYR A 247 -0.13 13.06 1.15
C TYR A 247 -1.06 14.08 1.84
N TYR A 248 -2.13 13.57 2.48
CA TYR A 248 -3.20 14.39 3.06
C TYR A 248 -2.72 15.37 4.14
N THR A 249 -1.71 15.01 4.95
CA THR A 249 -1.20 15.89 6.01
C THR A 249 -0.56 17.16 5.45
N PRO A 250 0.46 17.10 4.58
CA PRO A 250 0.98 18.32 3.93
C PRO A 250 -0.08 19.03 3.06
N ALA A 251 -1.03 18.31 2.44
CA ALA A 251 -2.12 18.92 1.67
C ALA A 251 -3.03 19.80 2.57
N SER A 252 -3.37 19.32 3.77
CA SER A 252 -4.16 20.09 4.73
C SER A 252 -3.46 21.38 5.16
N VAL A 253 -2.14 21.34 5.37
CA VAL A 253 -1.32 22.52 5.67
C VAL A 253 -1.27 23.48 4.48
N LEU A 254 -1.11 22.95 3.26
CA LEU A 254 -1.06 23.73 2.04
C LEU A 254 -2.38 24.50 1.81
N LEU A 255 -3.52 23.83 1.93
CA LEU A 255 -4.85 24.45 1.83
C LEU A 255 -5.05 25.54 2.89
N LYS A 256 -4.70 25.23 4.15
CA LYS A 256 -4.80 26.22 5.23
C LYS A 256 -3.93 27.43 4.97
N ASN A 257 -2.68 27.26 4.55
CA ASN A 257 -1.77 28.37 4.28
C ASN A 257 -2.26 29.21 3.08
N ALA A 258 -2.77 28.61 2.01
CA ALA A 258 -3.36 29.34 0.89
C ALA A 258 -4.52 30.23 1.35
N LYS A 259 -5.41 29.69 2.20
CA LYS A 259 -6.53 30.44 2.80
C LYS A 259 -6.05 31.60 3.67
N ASP A 260 -5.10 31.34 4.58
CA ASP A 260 -4.56 32.36 5.50
C ASP A 260 -3.88 33.50 4.75
N MET A 261 -3.30 33.24 3.57
CA MET A 261 -2.67 34.23 2.67
C MET A 261 -3.67 34.95 1.76
N GLY A 262 -4.96 34.59 1.80
CA GLY A 262 -5.94 35.08 0.83
C GLY A 262 -5.53 34.76 -0.61
N TYR A 263 -4.98 33.57 -0.83
CA TYR A 263 -4.64 33.06 -2.15
C TYR A 263 -5.73 32.09 -2.62
N ASP A 264 -6.66 32.65 -3.39
CA ASP A 264 -7.74 31.87 -4.01
C ASP A 264 -7.17 31.12 -5.22
N VAL A 265 -6.79 29.87 -5.01
CA VAL A 265 -6.14 29.01 -5.98
C VAL A 265 -6.82 27.63 -5.98
N LYS A 266 -7.12 27.12 -7.18
CA LYS A 266 -7.63 25.75 -7.33
C LYS A 266 -6.55 24.75 -7.01
N MET A 267 -6.93 23.57 -6.53
CA MET A 267 -5.98 22.51 -6.23
C MET A 267 -6.48 21.15 -6.74
N MET A 268 -5.55 20.39 -7.27
CA MET A 268 -5.76 18.98 -7.60
C MET A 268 -4.61 18.14 -7.03
N GLY A 269 -4.96 17.03 -6.40
CA GLY A 269 -4.04 15.98 -5.97
C GLY A 269 -4.29 14.64 -6.64
N CYS A 270 -3.63 13.65 -6.10
CA CYS A 270 -3.76 12.25 -6.48
C CYS A 270 -4.33 11.44 -5.31
N ASP A 271 -4.21 10.13 -5.35
CA ASP A 271 -4.72 9.21 -4.33
C ASP A 271 -4.20 9.50 -2.91
N GLY A 272 -2.95 9.99 -2.78
CA GLY A 272 -2.39 10.39 -1.49
C GLY A 272 -3.12 11.53 -0.77
N MET A 273 -4.08 12.21 -1.41
CA MET A 273 -4.95 13.17 -0.73
C MET A 273 -6.24 12.54 -0.19
N ASP A 274 -6.54 11.28 -0.52
CA ASP A 274 -7.69 10.61 0.06
C ASP A 274 -7.52 10.45 1.58
N GLY A 275 -8.61 10.59 2.33
CA GLY A 275 -8.59 10.70 3.78
C GLY A 275 -8.44 12.12 4.33
N ILE A 276 -8.24 13.16 3.48
CA ILE A 276 -8.09 14.55 3.94
C ILE A 276 -9.27 15.05 4.78
N LEU A 277 -10.48 14.58 4.49
CA LEU A 277 -11.69 14.93 5.26
C LEU A 277 -11.70 14.34 6.67
N GLY A 278 -10.87 13.32 6.95
CA GLY A 278 -10.71 12.68 8.26
C GLY A 278 -9.54 13.21 9.09
N VAL A 279 -8.79 14.20 8.61
CA VAL A 279 -7.63 14.76 9.33
C VAL A 279 -8.08 15.45 10.61
N GLU A 280 -7.53 15.01 11.75
CA GLU A 280 -7.88 15.56 13.06
C GLU A 280 -7.56 17.06 13.14
N GLY A 281 -8.57 17.87 13.50
CA GLY A 281 -8.44 19.31 13.62
C GLY A 281 -8.37 20.10 12.32
N PHE A 282 -8.51 19.45 11.16
CA PHE A 282 -8.61 20.11 9.87
C PHE A 282 -10.02 20.67 9.65
N ASP A 283 -10.09 21.91 9.19
CA ASP A 283 -11.35 22.51 8.73
C ASP A 283 -11.68 21.98 7.33
N THR A 284 -12.58 21.01 7.27
CA THR A 284 -12.96 20.32 6.02
C THR A 284 -13.56 21.26 4.96
N SER A 285 -14.07 22.45 5.37
CA SER A 285 -14.53 23.48 4.41
C SER A 285 -13.40 24.00 3.52
N LEU A 286 -12.14 23.86 3.93
CA LEU A 286 -10.98 24.22 3.12
C LEU A 286 -10.74 23.24 1.94
N ALA A 287 -11.30 22.08 2.01
CA ALA A 287 -11.23 21.08 0.94
C ALA A 287 -12.37 21.23 -0.10
N GLU A 288 -13.28 22.19 0.08
CA GLU A 288 -14.34 22.45 -0.91
C GLU A 288 -13.73 22.81 -2.27
N GLY A 289 -14.13 22.09 -3.33
CA GLY A 289 -13.59 22.25 -4.67
C GLY A 289 -12.23 21.59 -4.91
N LEU A 290 -11.64 20.93 -3.91
CA LEU A 290 -10.42 20.13 -4.10
C LEU A 290 -10.70 18.94 -5.03
N LEU A 291 -9.87 18.81 -6.07
CA LEU A 291 -9.88 17.68 -6.98
C LEU A 291 -8.88 16.62 -6.53
N LEU A 292 -9.23 15.36 -6.65
CA LEU A 292 -8.31 14.23 -6.45
C LEU A 292 -8.64 13.06 -7.36
N MET A 293 -7.67 12.18 -7.55
CA MET A 293 -7.86 10.92 -8.26
C MET A 293 -7.91 9.77 -7.27
N THR A 294 -8.98 8.96 -7.33
CA THR A 294 -9.15 7.78 -6.48
C THR A 294 -9.95 6.70 -7.22
N PRO A 295 -9.72 5.41 -6.94
CA PRO A 295 -10.53 4.33 -7.52
C PRO A 295 -11.81 4.05 -6.72
N PHE A 296 -11.99 4.69 -5.55
CA PHE A 296 -13.02 4.35 -4.58
C PHE A 296 -13.76 5.58 -4.07
N SER A 297 -15.05 5.43 -3.83
CA SER A 297 -15.86 6.38 -3.07
C SER A 297 -16.72 5.60 -2.07
N ALA A 298 -16.69 6.03 -0.80
CA ALA A 298 -17.55 5.50 0.24
C ALA A 298 -19.04 5.89 0.06
N ASP A 299 -19.32 6.87 -0.81
CA ASP A 299 -20.67 7.31 -1.15
C ASP A 299 -21.28 6.52 -2.35
N ASP A 300 -20.52 5.63 -2.99
CA ASP A 300 -21.01 4.78 -4.07
C ASP A 300 -21.82 3.61 -3.49
N GLU A 301 -23.08 3.47 -3.92
CA GLU A 301 -24.00 2.43 -3.45
C GLU A 301 -23.47 1.01 -3.61
N LYS A 302 -22.64 0.76 -4.63
CA LYS A 302 -22.02 -0.56 -4.83
C LYS A 302 -21.11 -1.00 -3.68
N ASN A 303 -20.56 -0.03 -2.93
CA ASN A 303 -19.64 -0.25 -1.82
C ASN A 303 -20.33 -0.30 -0.44
N ALA A 304 -21.67 -0.16 -0.41
CA ALA A 304 -22.42 0.05 0.83
C ALA A 304 -22.21 -1.06 1.89
N ASP A 305 -22.13 -2.32 1.47
CA ASP A 305 -21.94 -3.45 2.40
C ASP A 305 -20.57 -3.36 3.10
N PHE A 306 -19.50 -3.12 2.37
CA PHE A 306 -18.17 -2.92 2.93
C PHE A 306 -18.11 -1.68 3.82
N VAL A 307 -18.65 -0.54 3.35
CA VAL A 307 -18.64 0.73 4.08
C VAL A 307 -19.39 0.58 5.41
N ASN A 308 -20.54 -0.10 5.43
CA ASN A 308 -21.31 -0.34 6.66
C ASN A 308 -20.57 -1.29 7.61
N ALA A 309 -20.02 -2.40 7.11
CA ALA A 309 -19.26 -3.35 7.93
C ALA A 309 -18.03 -2.69 8.58
N TYR A 310 -17.32 -1.84 7.82
CA TYR A 310 -16.16 -1.10 8.30
C TYR A 310 -16.58 -0.07 9.37
N LYS A 311 -17.62 0.74 9.11
CA LYS A 311 -18.16 1.72 10.07
C LYS A 311 -18.64 1.07 11.35
N ASP A 312 -19.37 -0.03 11.24
CA ASP A 312 -19.90 -0.76 12.41
C ASP A 312 -18.79 -1.28 13.31
N LYS A 313 -17.65 -1.67 12.72
CA LYS A 313 -16.54 -2.25 13.48
C LYS A 313 -15.57 -1.20 14.03
N TYR A 314 -15.27 -0.16 13.24
CA TYR A 314 -14.19 0.80 13.57
C TYR A 314 -14.69 2.21 13.87
N GLY A 315 -15.96 2.53 13.59
CA GLY A 315 -16.55 3.85 13.85
C GLY A 315 -16.15 4.94 12.86
N GLU A 316 -15.41 4.58 11.79
CA GLU A 316 -14.84 5.49 10.79
C GLU A 316 -15.36 5.16 9.39
N THR A 317 -15.39 6.15 8.50
CA THR A 317 -15.68 5.91 7.08
C THR A 317 -14.41 5.39 6.39
N PRO A 318 -14.49 4.26 5.65
CA PRO A 318 -13.31 3.77 4.93
C PRO A 318 -12.94 4.70 3.77
N ASP A 319 -11.64 4.83 3.56
CA ASP A 319 -11.02 5.48 2.40
C ASP A 319 -10.63 4.44 1.32
N GLN A 320 -10.00 4.90 0.23
CA GLN A 320 -9.50 3.98 -0.80
C GLN A 320 -8.44 3.00 -0.28
N PHE A 321 -7.61 3.40 0.70
CA PHE A 321 -6.57 2.54 1.25
C PHE A 321 -7.15 1.33 1.97
N ALA A 322 -8.27 1.54 2.66
CA ALA A 322 -9.04 0.45 3.24
C ALA A 322 -9.63 -0.46 2.14
N ALA A 323 -10.21 0.12 1.09
CA ALA A 323 -10.78 -0.65 -0.01
C ALA A 323 -9.72 -1.45 -0.79
N ASP A 324 -8.60 -0.83 -1.13
CA ASP A 324 -7.48 -1.50 -1.80
C ASP A 324 -6.87 -2.63 -0.94
N ALA A 325 -6.78 -2.44 0.37
CA ALA A 325 -6.28 -3.46 1.29
C ALA A 325 -7.24 -4.66 1.42
N TYR A 326 -8.54 -4.39 1.47
CA TYR A 326 -9.57 -5.44 1.46
C TYR A 326 -9.53 -6.24 0.16
N ASP A 327 -9.40 -5.55 -0.99
CA ASP A 327 -9.19 -6.16 -2.30
C ASP A 327 -7.89 -6.97 -2.36
N GLY A 328 -6.82 -6.51 -1.69
CA GLY A 328 -5.56 -7.23 -1.56
C GLY A 328 -5.72 -8.58 -0.84
N VAL A 329 -6.48 -8.61 0.27
CA VAL A 329 -6.80 -9.88 0.96
C VAL A 329 -7.65 -10.78 0.06
N HIS A 330 -8.65 -10.22 -0.63
CA HIS A 330 -9.48 -10.97 -1.59
C HIS A 330 -8.62 -11.61 -2.69
N ALA A 331 -7.69 -10.84 -3.26
CA ALA A 331 -6.78 -11.33 -4.29
C ALA A 331 -5.88 -12.47 -3.78
N VAL A 332 -5.32 -12.37 -2.57
CA VAL A 332 -4.54 -13.45 -1.95
C VAL A 332 -5.38 -14.71 -1.80
N VAL A 333 -6.62 -14.59 -1.34
CA VAL A 333 -7.53 -15.75 -1.15
C VAL A 333 -7.87 -16.41 -2.49
N GLU A 334 -8.19 -15.65 -3.53
CA GLU A 334 -8.46 -16.21 -4.85
C GLU A 334 -7.21 -16.84 -5.48
N ALA A 335 -6.03 -16.25 -5.27
CA ALA A 335 -4.77 -16.84 -5.72
C ALA A 335 -4.42 -18.13 -4.98
N LEU A 336 -4.70 -18.22 -3.68
CA LEU A 336 -4.54 -19.47 -2.91
C LEU A 336 -5.44 -20.60 -3.45
N LYS A 337 -6.69 -20.27 -3.78
CA LYS A 337 -7.63 -21.24 -4.40
C LYS A 337 -7.14 -21.70 -5.77
N GLU A 338 -6.70 -20.77 -6.61
CA GLU A 338 -6.13 -21.08 -7.94
C GLU A 338 -4.87 -21.94 -7.85
N ALA A 339 -3.98 -21.65 -6.89
CA ALA A 339 -2.76 -22.40 -6.64
C ALA A 339 -2.99 -23.75 -5.95
N GLY A 340 -4.21 -24.00 -5.43
CA GLY A 340 -4.52 -25.21 -4.65
C GLY A 340 -3.81 -25.27 -3.30
N LEU A 341 -3.55 -24.10 -2.67
CA LEU A 341 -2.86 -23.97 -1.39
C LEU A 341 -3.85 -23.84 -0.23
N GLY A 342 -3.56 -24.52 0.88
CA GLY A 342 -4.34 -24.48 2.12
C GLY A 342 -3.74 -23.58 3.19
N ALA A 343 -4.39 -23.57 4.35
CA ALA A 343 -3.97 -22.76 5.50
C ALA A 343 -2.61 -23.16 6.09
N ASP A 344 -2.18 -24.38 5.85
CA ASP A 344 -0.91 -24.98 6.31
C ASP A 344 0.22 -24.94 5.29
N ALA A 345 0.02 -24.22 4.15
CA ALA A 345 1.03 -24.09 3.11
C ALA A 345 2.33 -23.48 3.67
N ASP A 346 3.47 -24.06 3.28
CA ASP A 346 4.77 -23.49 3.65
C ASP A 346 4.96 -22.09 3.00
N PRO A 347 5.49 -21.09 3.72
CA PRO A 347 5.72 -19.77 3.14
C PRO A 347 6.54 -19.77 1.85
N THR A 348 7.49 -20.70 1.70
CA THR A 348 8.27 -20.86 0.49
C THR A 348 7.40 -21.36 -0.67
N GLU A 349 6.51 -22.33 -0.41
CA GLU A 349 5.56 -22.81 -1.41
C GLU A 349 4.58 -21.70 -1.85
N VAL A 350 4.14 -20.87 -0.91
CA VAL A 350 3.31 -19.70 -1.20
C VAL A 350 4.05 -18.73 -2.13
N ALA A 351 5.30 -18.39 -1.81
CA ALA A 351 6.11 -17.47 -2.63
C ALA A 351 6.40 -18.03 -4.04
N GLU A 352 6.54 -19.35 -4.19
CA GLU A 352 6.76 -19.99 -5.48
C GLU A 352 5.50 -20.05 -6.36
N LYS A 353 4.32 -20.30 -5.78
CA LYS A 353 3.10 -20.60 -6.54
C LYS A 353 2.15 -19.42 -6.71
N LEU A 354 2.04 -18.53 -5.71
CA LEU A 354 1.12 -17.40 -5.79
C LEU A 354 1.40 -16.45 -6.95
N PRO A 355 2.65 -16.15 -7.34
CA PRO A 355 2.90 -15.24 -8.45
C PRO A 355 2.28 -15.68 -9.79
N GLU A 356 2.29 -16.97 -10.10
CA GLU A 356 1.63 -17.50 -11.29
C GLU A 356 0.10 -17.43 -11.14
N ALA A 357 -0.42 -17.85 -9.99
CA ALA A 357 -1.84 -17.78 -9.71
C ALA A 357 -2.40 -16.36 -9.79
N MET A 358 -1.69 -15.37 -9.22
CA MET A 358 -2.05 -13.95 -9.31
C MET A 358 -2.21 -13.44 -10.75
N ARG A 359 -1.36 -13.88 -11.67
CA ARG A 359 -1.44 -13.50 -13.09
C ARG A 359 -2.59 -14.17 -13.83
N ASN A 360 -3.13 -15.26 -13.29
CA ASN A 360 -4.22 -16.03 -13.90
C ASN A 360 -5.60 -15.65 -13.38
N ILE A 361 -5.70 -15.04 -12.21
CA ILE A 361 -6.99 -14.64 -11.61
C ILE A 361 -7.47 -13.29 -12.10
N THR A 362 -8.76 -13.08 -11.90
CA THR A 362 -9.40 -11.77 -11.98
C THR A 362 -10.33 -11.63 -10.78
N VAL A 363 -10.23 -10.51 -10.07
CA VAL A 363 -11.01 -10.21 -8.88
C VAL A 363 -11.95 -9.05 -9.16
N ASP A 364 -13.24 -9.23 -8.88
CA ASP A 364 -14.21 -8.14 -8.88
C ASP A 364 -14.14 -7.47 -7.49
N GLY A 365 -13.30 -6.44 -7.38
CA GLY A 365 -13.01 -5.74 -6.13
C GLY A 365 -13.85 -4.48 -5.91
N LEU A 366 -13.72 -3.91 -4.73
CA LEU A 366 -14.33 -2.62 -4.35
C LEU A 366 -13.77 -1.47 -5.20
N THR A 367 -12.48 -1.56 -5.55
CA THR A 367 -11.75 -0.54 -6.32
C THR A 367 -11.76 -0.79 -7.82
N GLY A 368 -12.52 -1.78 -8.27
CA GLY A 368 -12.70 -2.14 -9.66
C GLY A 368 -12.37 -3.59 -9.97
N LYS A 369 -12.33 -3.90 -11.26
CA LYS A 369 -11.93 -5.22 -11.73
C LYS A 369 -10.41 -5.31 -11.77
N LEU A 370 -9.84 -6.22 -11.00
CA LEU A 370 -8.41 -6.37 -10.81
C LEU A 370 -7.88 -7.56 -11.60
N SER A 371 -6.86 -7.34 -12.40
CA SER A 371 -6.04 -8.36 -13.04
C SER A 371 -4.61 -7.84 -13.16
N TRP A 372 -3.63 -8.72 -13.09
CA TRP A 372 -2.23 -8.33 -12.99
C TRP A 372 -1.45 -8.69 -14.25
N ASN A 373 -0.59 -7.75 -14.68
CA ASN A 373 0.35 -7.98 -15.77
C ASN A 373 1.60 -8.73 -15.29
N ASP A 374 2.53 -9.02 -16.23
CA ASP A 374 3.79 -9.71 -15.94
C ASP A 374 4.70 -8.95 -14.96
N LYS A 375 4.44 -7.65 -14.74
CA LYS A 375 5.20 -6.84 -13.78
C LYS A 375 4.57 -6.81 -12.38
N GLY A 376 3.48 -7.55 -12.13
CA GLY A 376 2.76 -7.52 -10.86
C GLY A 376 1.91 -6.25 -10.65
N GLN A 377 1.63 -5.50 -11.71
CA GLN A 377 0.86 -4.26 -11.67
C GLN A 377 -0.56 -4.49 -12.15
N VAL A 378 -1.53 -3.87 -11.46
CA VAL A 378 -2.94 -3.96 -11.83
C VAL A 378 -3.23 -3.01 -13.01
N GLN A 379 -4.16 -3.43 -13.87
CA GLN A 379 -4.66 -2.64 -14.99
C GLN A 379 -5.98 -1.96 -14.60
N LYS A 380 -5.91 -0.78 -14.02
CA LYS A 380 -7.07 0.07 -13.72
C LYS A 380 -6.71 1.54 -13.88
N ASP A 381 -7.70 2.37 -14.23
CA ASP A 381 -7.54 3.81 -14.39
C ASP A 381 -8.16 4.55 -13.19
N PRO A 382 -7.52 5.64 -12.73
CA PRO A 382 -8.08 6.48 -11.68
C PRO A 382 -9.28 7.28 -12.21
N THR A 383 -10.21 7.55 -11.30
CA THR A 383 -11.35 8.45 -11.55
C THR A 383 -11.11 9.77 -10.84
N ALA A 384 -11.39 10.90 -11.52
CA ALA A 384 -11.31 12.21 -10.90
C ALA A 384 -12.59 12.49 -10.11
N TYR A 385 -12.42 12.94 -8.86
CA TYR A 385 -13.48 13.41 -7.98
C TYR A 385 -13.21 14.85 -7.56
N VAL A 386 -14.27 15.56 -7.25
CA VAL A 386 -14.25 16.86 -6.58
C VAL A 386 -14.91 16.75 -5.23
N ILE A 387 -14.35 17.38 -4.21
CA ILE A 387 -15.00 17.47 -2.90
C ILE A 387 -16.04 18.58 -2.97
N THR A 388 -17.30 18.21 -2.69
CA THR A 388 -18.45 19.12 -2.64
C THR A 388 -19.32 18.77 -1.44
N ASP A 389 -19.60 19.75 -0.59
CA ASP A 389 -20.38 19.55 0.66
C ASP A 389 -19.82 18.41 1.52
N GLY A 390 -18.48 18.27 1.56
CA GLY A 390 -17.78 17.23 2.32
C GLY A 390 -17.91 15.81 1.77
N LYS A 391 -18.24 15.65 0.48
CA LYS A 391 -18.38 14.37 -0.21
C LYS A 391 -17.57 14.32 -1.50
N TYR A 392 -17.19 13.12 -1.90
CA TYR A 392 -16.53 12.88 -3.17
C TYR A 392 -17.60 12.73 -4.27
N VAL A 393 -17.63 13.70 -5.18
CA VAL A 393 -18.52 13.71 -6.36
C VAL A 393 -17.66 13.55 -7.61
N GLN A 394 -18.03 12.67 -8.51
CA GLN A 394 -17.30 12.46 -9.76
C GLN A 394 -17.22 13.76 -10.56
N ALA A 395 -16.02 14.17 -11.02
CA ALA A 395 -15.72 15.45 -11.65
C ALA A 395 -15.95 15.48 -13.18
#